data_5713c8bd1d3808dfa6046bfbb913b0c0
#
_entry.id   5713c8bd1d3808dfa6046bfbb913b0c0
#
_cell.length_a   1.000
_cell.length_b   1.000
_cell.length_c   1.000
_cell.angle_alpha   90.00
_cell.angle_beta   90.00
_cell.angle_gamma   90.00
#
_symmetry.space_group_name_H-M   'P 1'
#
loop_
_entity.id
_entity.type
_entity.pdbx_description
1 polymer ?
#
loop_
_entity_poly.entity_id
_entity_poly.type
_entity_poly.pdbx_seq_one_letter_code
_entity_poly.pdbx_strand_id
1 'polypeptide(L)'
;MPNGDEDSITRRVNPGMHIPETATAVHHITDEDVADKPLFSAIAKDIAEMLKDCDIAGYNSNKFDVPLLAEEFSRAGIIFDWTKRKMVDVHVLYLKKEPRTLSAAYKFYCEKDLEGAHAADADTYATYEVLQAQLDKYPDIQNDVDFLCEYTHQTKNVDFAGRIVYNDKKQEIFNFGKYKGQLVSD
;
A
#
# COMPACT_ATOMS: atom_id res chain seq x y z
N MET A 1 -8.98 -6.67 -23.92
CA MET A 1 -9.52 -7.76 -24.80
C MET A 1 -8.50 -8.07 -25.87
N PRO A 2 -8.40 -9.29 -26.39
CA PRO A 2 -7.39 -9.64 -27.41
C PRO A 2 -7.47 -8.81 -28.70
N ASN A 3 -8.65 -8.26 -29.00
CA ASN A 3 -8.92 -7.38 -30.14
C ASN A 3 -8.69 -5.90 -29.87
N GLY A 4 -8.31 -5.53 -28.63
CA GLY A 4 -8.12 -4.13 -28.21
C GLY A 4 -9.40 -3.38 -27.84
N ASP A 5 -10.57 -4.03 -27.87
CA ASP A 5 -11.80 -3.40 -27.41
C ASP A 5 -11.79 -3.26 -25.88
N GLU A 6 -12.28 -2.13 -25.41
CA GLU A 6 -12.41 -1.80 -23.98
C GLU A 6 -13.86 -1.62 -23.60
N ASP A 7 -14.25 -2.15 -22.46
CA ASP A 7 -15.54 -1.92 -21.82
C ASP A 7 -15.31 -1.52 -20.36
N SER A 8 -16.09 -0.59 -19.85
CA SER A 8 -15.95 -0.05 -18.51
C SER A 8 -17.27 -0.01 -17.78
N ILE A 9 -17.31 -0.60 -16.59
CA ILE A 9 -18.49 -0.58 -15.73
C ILE A 9 -18.05 -0.07 -14.35
N THR A 10 -18.71 1.00 -13.90
CA THR A 10 -18.56 1.53 -12.55
C THR A 10 -19.87 1.44 -11.81
N ARG A 11 -19.87 0.84 -10.62
CA ARG A 11 -21.05 0.76 -9.76
C ARG A 11 -20.69 1.14 -8.33
N ARG A 12 -21.49 1.97 -7.69
CA ARG A 12 -21.46 2.17 -6.25
C ARG A 12 -22.28 1.09 -5.56
N VAL A 13 -21.79 0.64 -4.42
CA VAL A 13 -22.40 -0.42 -3.62
C VAL A 13 -22.60 0.12 -2.21
N ASN A 14 -23.74 -0.19 -1.61
CA ASN A 14 -23.95 0.05 -0.19
C ASN A 14 -23.19 -1.01 0.61
N PRO A 15 -22.26 -0.63 1.50
CA PRO A 15 -21.50 -1.60 2.28
C PRO A 15 -22.33 -2.30 3.37
N GLY A 16 -23.57 -1.85 3.63
CA GLY A 16 -24.43 -2.37 4.68
C GLY A 16 -23.95 -2.03 6.10
N MET A 17 -23.02 -1.10 6.22
CA MET A 17 -22.44 -0.63 7.48
C MET A 17 -21.99 0.84 7.34
N HIS A 18 -21.80 1.49 8.48
CA HIS A 18 -21.30 2.87 8.50
C HIS A 18 -19.88 2.96 7.90
N ILE A 19 -19.67 3.97 7.04
CA ILE A 19 -18.38 4.30 6.44
C ILE A 19 -17.61 5.19 7.41
N PRO A 20 -16.45 4.76 7.93
CA PRO A 20 -15.66 5.58 8.84
C PRO A 20 -15.24 6.90 8.21
N GLU A 21 -15.22 7.98 9.00
CA GLU A 21 -14.80 9.32 8.53
C GLU A 21 -13.39 9.31 7.92
N THR A 22 -12.48 8.50 8.46
CA THR A 22 -11.12 8.32 7.92
C THR A 22 -11.12 7.73 6.50
N ALA A 23 -12.06 6.87 6.17
CA ALA A 23 -12.23 6.32 4.83
C ALA A 23 -12.85 7.38 3.91
N THR A 24 -13.91 8.05 4.37
CA THR A 24 -14.54 9.16 3.64
C THR A 24 -13.56 10.28 3.31
N ALA A 25 -12.62 10.60 4.21
CA ALA A 25 -11.58 11.60 3.96
C ALA A 25 -10.66 11.23 2.78
N VAL A 26 -10.51 9.93 2.47
CA VAL A 26 -9.68 9.44 1.37
C VAL A 26 -10.43 9.36 0.05
N HIS A 27 -11.59 8.70 0.05
CA HIS A 27 -12.33 8.41 -1.20
C HIS A 27 -13.54 9.33 -1.43
N HIS A 28 -13.87 10.21 -0.48
CA HIS A 28 -14.94 11.20 -0.55
C HIS A 28 -16.35 10.63 -0.75
N ILE A 29 -16.57 9.38 -0.35
CA ILE A 29 -17.90 8.72 -0.40
C ILE A 29 -18.44 8.67 1.02
N THR A 30 -19.65 9.18 1.20
CA THR A 30 -20.37 9.18 2.47
C THR A 30 -21.43 8.08 2.53
N ASP A 31 -22.00 7.85 3.72
CA ASP A 31 -23.15 6.94 3.87
C ASP A 31 -24.34 7.35 3.01
N GLU A 32 -24.56 8.67 2.85
CA GLU A 32 -25.65 9.23 2.05
C GLU A 32 -25.48 8.91 0.56
N ASP A 33 -24.24 8.92 0.04
CA ASP A 33 -23.93 8.63 -1.36
C ASP A 33 -24.24 7.19 -1.77
N VAL A 34 -24.36 6.29 -0.81
CA VAL A 34 -24.57 4.86 -1.04
C VAL A 34 -25.86 4.33 -0.41
N ALA A 35 -26.63 5.16 0.28
CA ALA A 35 -27.83 4.76 1.00
C ALA A 35 -28.87 4.09 0.08
N ASP A 36 -29.02 4.59 -1.15
CA ASP A 36 -29.94 4.08 -2.17
C ASP A 36 -29.31 3.03 -3.12
N LYS A 37 -28.05 2.67 -2.89
CA LYS A 37 -27.32 1.74 -3.76
C LYS A 37 -27.56 0.28 -3.33
N PRO A 38 -27.46 -0.67 -4.26
CA PRO A 38 -27.62 -2.08 -3.93
C PRO A 38 -26.53 -2.56 -2.99
N LEU A 39 -26.87 -3.51 -2.13
CA LEU A 39 -25.87 -4.31 -1.41
C LEU A 39 -25.06 -5.15 -2.42
N PHE A 40 -23.82 -5.52 -2.06
CA PHE A 40 -23.00 -6.38 -2.91
C PHE A 40 -23.70 -7.69 -3.27
N SER A 41 -24.40 -8.31 -2.32
CA SER A 41 -25.15 -9.56 -2.53
C SER A 41 -26.19 -9.47 -3.66
N ALA A 42 -26.75 -8.29 -3.91
CA ALA A 42 -27.74 -8.09 -4.97
C ALA A 42 -27.12 -8.09 -6.38
N ILE A 43 -25.83 -7.76 -6.49
CA ILE A 43 -25.12 -7.66 -7.78
C ILE A 43 -24.03 -8.73 -7.94
N ALA A 44 -23.77 -9.52 -6.90
CA ALA A 44 -22.67 -10.50 -6.87
C ALA A 44 -22.73 -11.50 -8.02
N LYS A 45 -23.94 -11.96 -8.40
CA LYS A 45 -24.12 -12.90 -9.49
C LYS A 45 -23.75 -12.30 -10.85
N ASP A 46 -24.11 -11.05 -11.09
CA ASP A 46 -23.78 -10.34 -12.33
C ASP A 46 -22.26 -10.15 -12.44
N ILE A 47 -21.62 -9.77 -11.33
CA ILE A 47 -20.17 -9.60 -11.26
C ILE A 47 -19.47 -10.95 -11.49
N ALA A 48 -19.93 -12.03 -10.88
CA ALA A 48 -19.37 -13.36 -11.07
C ALA A 48 -19.47 -13.82 -12.53
N GLU A 49 -20.59 -13.54 -13.21
CA GLU A 49 -20.76 -13.88 -14.63
C GLU A 49 -19.87 -13.03 -15.53
N MET A 50 -19.70 -11.74 -15.24
CA MET A 50 -18.76 -10.85 -15.96
C MET A 50 -17.31 -11.36 -15.87
N LEU A 51 -16.92 -11.88 -14.71
CA LEU A 51 -15.57 -12.36 -14.45
C LEU A 51 -15.35 -13.82 -14.87
N LYS A 52 -16.37 -14.51 -15.36
CA LYS A 52 -16.37 -15.96 -15.55
C LYS A 52 -15.22 -16.49 -16.38
N ASP A 53 -14.86 -15.83 -17.46
CA ASP A 53 -13.79 -16.26 -18.37
C ASP A 53 -12.68 -15.22 -18.49
N CYS A 54 -12.53 -14.35 -17.45
CA CYS A 54 -11.55 -13.31 -17.42
C CYS A 54 -10.37 -13.66 -16.52
N ASP A 55 -9.17 -13.33 -16.96
CA ASP A 55 -8.01 -13.15 -16.09
C ASP A 55 -8.13 -11.78 -15.38
N ILE A 56 -7.52 -11.63 -14.22
CA ILE A 56 -7.69 -10.45 -13.37
C ILE A 56 -6.37 -9.68 -13.29
N ALA A 57 -6.45 -8.38 -13.53
CA ALA A 57 -5.31 -7.48 -13.34
C ALA A 57 -5.69 -6.31 -12.42
N GLY A 58 -4.73 -5.82 -11.65
CA GLY A 58 -4.92 -4.65 -10.79
C GLY A 58 -3.62 -4.20 -10.15
N TYR A 59 -3.68 -3.12 -9.38
CA TYR A 59 -2.54 -2.58 -8.63
C TYR A 59 -2.66 -2.96 -7.15
N ASN A 60 -1.74 -3.75 -6.63
CA ASN A 60 -1.79 -4.36 -5.29
C ASN A 60 -3.03 -5.24 -5.06
N SER A 61 -3.63 -5.70 -6.14
CA SER A 61 -4.91 -6.41 -6.16
C SER A 61 -4.85 -7.77 -5.47
N ASN A 62 -3.70 -8.45 -5.52
CA ASN A 62 -3.51 -9.74 -4.86
C ASN A 62 -3.60 -9.64 -3.32
N LYS A 63 -3.34 -8.46 -2.75
CA LYS A 63 -3.40 -8.25 -1.30
C LYS A 63 -4.68 -7.56 -0.84
N PHE A 64 -5.39 -6.89 -1.71
CA PHE A 64 -6.56 -6.10 -1.33
C PHE A 64 -7.82 -6.47 -2.13
N ASP A 65 -7.89 -6.14 -3.41
CA ASP A 65 -9.13 -6.26 -4.19
C ASP A 65 -9.61 -7.71 -4.34
N VAL A 66 -8.69 -8.63 -4.68
CA VAL A 66 -9.04 -10.04 -4.89
C VAL A 66 -9.50 -10.72 -3.60
N PRO A 67 -8.80 -10.61 -2.46
CA PRO A 67 -9.28 -11.16 -1.19
C PRO A 67 -10.62 -10.57 -0.75
N LEU A 68 -10.82 -9.26 -0.90
CA LEU A 68 -12.07 -8.60 -0.56
C LEU A 68 -13.22 -9.14 -1.42
N LEU A 69 -13.02 -9.20 -2.74
CA LEU A 69 -14.02 -9.70 -3.66
C LEU A 69 -14.35 -11.18 -3.40
N ALA A 70 -13.34 -11.99 -3.07
CA ALA A 70 -13.53 -13.40 -2.73
C ALA A 70 -14.38 -13.56 -1.45
N GLU A 71 -14.15 -12.72 -0.45
CA GLU A 71 -14.94 -12.71 0.78
C GLU A 71 -16.38 -12.25 0.51
N GLU A 72 -16.57 -11.21 -0.27
CA GLU A 72 -17.89 -10.73 -0.63
C GLU A 72 -18.69 -11.75 -1.45
N PHE A 73 -18.05 -12.47 -2.39
CA PHE A 73 -18.69 -13.60 -3.07
C PHE A 73 -19.09 -14.70 -2.10
N SER A 74 -18.21 -15.04 -1.16
CA SER A 74 -18.52 -16.04 -0.13
C SER A 74 -19.72 -15.64 0.72
N ARG A 75 -19.78 -14.38 1.17
CA ARG A 75 -20.92 -13.82 1.92
C ARG A 75 -22.21 -13.83 1.12
N ALA A 76 -22.12 -13.59 -0.19
CA ALA A 76 -23.27 -13.65 -1.11
C ALA A 76 -23.67 -15.08 -1.51
N GLY A 77 -22.97 -16.11 -1.01
CA GLY A 77 -23.23 -17.51 -1.38
C GLY A 77 -22.79 -17.87 -2.80
N ILE A 78 -21.92 -17.10 -3.41
CA ILE A 78 -21.38 -17.35 -4.76
C ILE A 78 -20.12 -18.17 -4.65
N ILE A 79 -20.11 -19.35 -5.28
CA ILE A 79 -18.92 -20.17 -5.43
C ILE A 79 -18.20 -19.74 -6.70
N PHE A 80 -17.07 -19.03 -6.55
CA PHE A 80 -16.27 -18.55 -7.67
C PHE A 80 -14.91 -19.27 -7.69
N ASP A 81 -14.60 -19.91 -8.82
CA ASP A 81 -13.34 -20.67 -8.95
C ASP A 81 -12.17 -19.77 -9.32
N TRP A 82 -11.47 -19.31 -8.32
CA TRP A 82 -10.28 -18.45 -8.44
C TRP A 82 -9.09 -19.19 -9.07
N THR A 83 -9.03 -20.51 -8.96
CA THR A 83 -7.86 -21.31 -9.42
C THR A 83 -7.72 -21.33 -10.94
N LYS A 84 -8.80 -21.08 -11.65
CA LYS A 84 -8.83 -21.01 -13.12
C LYS A 84 -8.41 -19.64 -13.67
N ARG A 85 -8.10 -18.67 -12.80
CA ARG A 85 -7.79 -17.29 -13.20
C ARG A 85 -6.31 -17.00 -13.08
N LYS A 86 -5.76 -16.33 -14.07
CA LYS A 86 -4.43 -15.72 -13.94
C LYS A 86 -4.58 -14.36 -13.29
N MET A 87 -3.70 -14.07 -12.35
CA MET A 87 -3.69 -12.83 -11.62
C MET A 87 -2.43 -12.03 -11.96
N VAL A 88 -2.61 -10.83 -12.48
CA VAL A 88 -1.50 -9.92 -12.82
C VAL A 88 -1.55 -8.72 -11.89
N ASP A 89 -0.64 -8.69 -10.93
CA ASP A 89 -0.51 -7.56 -10.02
C ASP A 89 0.56 -6.59 -10.55
N VAL A 90 0.12 -5.45 -11.03
CA VAL A 90 0.99 -4.41 -11.60
C VAL A 90 1.94 -3.82 -10.55
N HIS A 91 1.53 -3.75 -9.28
CA HIS A 91 2.42 -3.34 -8.19
C HIS A 91 3.59 -4.32 -8.01
N VAL A 92 3.31 -5.63 -8.07
CA VAL A 92 4.38 -6.65 -8.00
C VAL A 92 5.30 -6.54 -9.20
N LEU A 93 4.76 -6.29 -10.40
CA LEU A 93 5.57 -6.06 -11.60
C LEU A 93 6.46 -4.83 -11.44
N TYR A 94 5.91 -3.72 -10.94
CA TYR A 94 6.64 -2.49 -10.64
C TYR A 94 7.80 -2.76 -9.65
N LEU A 95 7.51 -3.41 -8.51
CA LEU A 95 8.54 -3.71 -7.50
C LEU A 95 9.65 -4.65 -8.01
N LYS A 96 9.35 -5.51 -8.99
CA LYS A 96 10.36 -6.39 -9.61
C LYS A 96 11.24 -5.67 -10.64
N LYS A 97 10.68 -4.66 -11.30
CA LYS A 97 11.39 -3.91 -12.37
C LYS A 97 12.11 -2.67 -11.84
N GLU A 98 11.60 -2.09 -10.76
CA GLU A 98 12.15 -0.89 -10.12
C GLU A 98 12.70 -1.26 -8.71
N PRO A 99 13.92 -1.80 -8.64
CA PRO A 99 14.52 -2.20 -7.36
C PRO A 99 14.70 -1.00 -6.44
N ARG A 100 14.41 -1.20 -5.16
CA ARG A 100 14.63 -0.19 -4.10
C ARG A 100 15.99 -0.41 -3.43
N THR A 101 17.05 -0.42 -4.23
CA THR A 101 18.43 -0.54 -3.77
C THR A 101 19.14 0.80 -3.86
N LEU A 102 20.27 0.96 -3.17
CA LEU A 102 21.11 2.16 -3.26
C LEU A 102 21.55 2.39 -4.72
N SER A 103 21.95 1.35 -5.44
CA SER A 103 22.35 1.46 -6.85
C SER A 103 21.21 1.97 -7.73
N ALA A 104 19.97 1.51 -7.51
CA ALA A 104 18.81 1.99 -8.23
C ALA A 104 18.49 3.46 -7.88
N ALA A 105 18.57 3.84 -6.60
CA ALA A 105 18.42 5.23 -6.18
C ALA A 105 19.50 6.12 -6.78
N TYR A 106 20.76 5.66 -6.77
CA TYR A 106 21.88 6.38 -7.34
C TYR A 106 21.70 6.63 -8.84
N LYS A 107 21.28 5.59 -9.59
CA LYS A 107 20.94 5.72 -10.99
C LYS A 107 19.80 6.70 -11.24
N PHE A 108 18.74 6.64 -10.42
CA PHE A 108 17.54 7.47 -10.58
C PHE A 108 17.78 8.95 -10.24
N TYR A 109 18.49 9.22 -9.14
CA TYR A 109 18.68 10.58 -8.66
C TYR A 109 19.92 11.26 -9.24
N CYS A 110 21.00 10.51 -9.43
CA CYS A 110 22.30 11.05 -9.86
C CYS A 110 22.61 10.74 -11.33
N GLU A 111 21.80 9.92 -12.01
CA GLU A 111 22.00 9.45 -13.40
C GLU A 111 23.34 8.73 -13.62
N LYS A 112 23.91 8.15 -12.54
CA LYS A 112 25.20 7.45 -12.54
C LYS A 112 25.01 5.99 -12.18
N ASP A 113 25.91 5.13 -12.65
CA ASP A 113 25.99 3.75 -12.18
C ASP A 113 26.91 3.66 -10.96
N LEU A 114 26.50 2.89 -9.94
CA LEU A 114 27.28 2.69 -8.72
C LEU A 114 28.35 1.62 -8.95
N GLU A 115 29.57 2.06 -9.20
CA GLU A 115 30.73 1.17 -9.29
C GLU A 115 31.20 0.80 -7.87
N GLY A 116 31.55 -0.46 -7.67
CA GLY A 116 32.01 -0.95 -6.36
C GLY A 116 30.89 -1.05 -5.32
N ALA A 117 29.65 -1.29 -5.73
CA ALA A 117 28.54 -1.57 -4.82
C ALA A 117 28.94 -2.64 -3.78
N HIS A 118 28.53 -2.40 -2.52
CA HIS A 118 28.91 -3.18 -1.32
C HIS A 118 30.30 -2.89 -0.75
N ALA A 119 31.06 -1.95 -1.32
CA ALA A 119 32.19 -1.36 -0.63
C ALA A 119 31.71 -0.17 0.22
N ALA A 120 32.08 -0.13 1.49
CA ALA A 120 31.51 0.82 2.45
C ALA A 120 31.76 2.29 2.09
N ASP A 121 32.89 2.60 1.50
CA ASP A 121 33.25 3.94 1.02
C ASP A 121 32.41 4.36 -0.19
N ALA A 122 32.26 3.46 -1.18
CA ALA A 122 31.43 3.71 -2.37
C ALA A 122 29.96 3.88 -1.99
N ASP A 123 29.42 3.03 -1.12
CA ASP A 123 28.04 3.09 -0.66
C ASP A 123 27.77 4.35 0.18
N THR A 124 28.73 4.77 1.02
CA THR A 124 28.61 6.01 1.81
C THR A 124 28.60 7.23 0.91
N TYR A 125 29.49 7.29 -0.07
CA TYR A 125 29.57 8.41 -1.02
C TYR A 125 28.31 8.48 -1.90
N ALA A 126 27.85 7.35 -2.42
CA ALA A 126 26.60 7.28 -3.18
C ALA A 126 25.39 7.72 -2.35
N THR A 127 25.32 7.33 -1.08
CA THR A 127 24.24 7.77 -0.17
C THR A 127 24.25 9.29 0.00
N TYR A 128 25.40 9.89 0.16
CA TYR A 128 25.54 11.35 0.26
C TYR A 128 25.10 12.06 -1.03
N GLU A 129 25.54 11.60 -2.21
CA GLU A 129 25.11 12.19 -3.49
C GLU A 129 23.61 12.03 -3.72
N VAL A 130 23.02 10.87 -3.36
CA VAL A 130 21.57 10.65 -3.44
C VAL A 130 20.81 11.63 -2.54
N LEU A 131 21.26 11.86 -1.30
CA LEU A 131 20.64 12.83 -0.41
C LEU A 131 20.67 14.25 -1.00
N GLN A 132 21.82 14.68 -1.53
CA GLN A 132 21.92 15.99 -2.18
C GLN A 132 20.96 16.12 -3.36
N ALA A 133 20.94 15.11 -4.24
CA ALA A 133 20.04 15.10 -5.38
C ALA A 133 18.54 15.06 -4.99
N GLN A 134 18.21 14.44 -3.85
CA GLN A 134 16.85 14.48 -3.31
C GLN A 134 16.49 15.88 -2.81
N LEU A 135 17.39 16.55 -2.09
CA LEU A 135 17.17 17.92 -1.63
C LEU A 135 17.00 18.91 -2.81
N ASP A 136 17.76 18.73 -3.88
CA ASP A 136 17.63 19.56 -5.09
C ASP A 136 16.32 19.29 -5.85
N LYS A 137 15.88 18.03 -5.86
CA LYS A 137 14.69 17.59 -6.59
C LYS A 137 13.37 17.94 -5.91
N TYR A 138 13.34 17.91 -4.58
CA TYR A 138 12.12 18.04 -3.78
C TYR A 138 12.13 19.33 -2.96
N PRO A 139 11.47 20.41 -3.43
CA PRO A 139 11.50 21.71 -2.75
C PRO A 139 10.78 21.76 -1.41
N ASP A 140 9.97 20.73 -1.11
CA ASP A 140 9.27 20.54 0.16
C ASP A 140 10.14 19.88 1.23
N ILE A 141 11.33 19.37 0.84
CA ILE A 141 12.31 18.79 1.78
C ILE A 141 13.32 19.86 2.17
N GLN A 142 13.39 20.16 3.48
CA GLN A 142 14.32 21.13 4.01
C GLN A 142 15.70 20.50 4.25
N ASN A 143 16.75 21.21 3.88
CA ASN A 143 18.13 20.82 4.20
C ASN A 143 18.46 21.15 5.66
N ASP A 144 17.77 20.49 6.56
CA ASP A 144 17.90 20.61 8.02
C ASP A 144 17.85 19.22 8.65
N VAL A 145 18.77 18.90 9.54
CA VAL A 145 18.92 17.56 10.10
C VAL A 145 17.72 17.17 10.97
N ASP A 146 17.18 18.10 11.75
CA ASP A 146 16.04 17.83 12.62
C ASP A 146 14.79 17.58 11.78
N PHE A 147 14.57 18.39 10.74
CA PHE A 147 13.50 18.17 9.77
C PHE A 147 13.64 16.81 9.07
N LEU A 148 14.82 16.48 8.54
CA LEU A 148 15.06 15.23 7.84
C LEU A 148 14.88 14.02 8.76
N CYS A 149 15.33 14.13 10.01
CA CYS A 149 15.14 13.10 11.03
C CYS A 149 13.65 12.85 11.28
N GLU A 150 12.86 13.90 11.50
CA GLU A 150 11.43 13.77 11.73
C GLU A 150 10.69 13.27 10.47
N TYR A 151 11.01 13.81 9.31
CA TYR A 151 10.39 13.46 8.02
C TYR A 151 10.63 11.98 7.63
N THR A 152 11.82 11.47 7.93
CA THR A 152 12.19 10.08 7.65
C THR A 152 11.84 9.10 8.77
N HIS A 153 11.33 9.61 9.88
CA HIS A 153 10.96 8.77 11.02
C HIS A 153 9.76 7.88 10.68
N GLN A 154 10.04 6.61 10.33
CA GLN A 154 9.02 5.67 9.85
C GLN A 154 8.35 4.86 10.97
N THR A 155 8.83 4.97 12.21
CA THR A 155 8.37 4.09 13.28
C THR A 155 8.03 4.86 14.54
N LYS A 156 6.97 4.44 15.19
CA LYS A 156 6.64 4.88 16.57
C LYS A 156 7.63 4.29 17.60
N ASN A 157 8.83 3.84 17.16
CA ASN A 157 9.78 3.16 18.01
C ASN A 157 10.43 4.10 19.00
N VAL A 158 10.45 3.72 20.26
CA VAL A 158 11.19 4.39 21.34
C VAL A 158 12.62 3.87 21.38
N ASP A 159 12.81 2.59 21.06
CA ASP A 159 14.10 1.91 21.01
C ASP A 159 14.45 1.41 19.61
N PHE A 160 15.73 1.25 19.31
CA PHE A 160 16.22 0.80 18.00
C PHE A 160 15.74 -0.61 17.61
N ALA A 161 15.37 -1.44 18.59
CA ALA A 161 14.85 -2.79 18.36
C ALA A 161 13.34 -2.84 18.10
N GLY A 162 12.63 -1.71 18.23
CA GLY A 162 11.19 -1.62 18.08
C GLY A 162 10.41 -2.43 19.12
N ARG A 163 11.02 -2.68 20.27
CA ARG A 163 10.38 -3.41 21.39
C ARG A 163 9.47 -2.51 22.20
N ILE A 164 9.80 -1.24 22.27
CA ILE A 164 9.00 -0.20 22.90
C ILE A 164 8.59 0.78 21.80
N VAL A 165 7.31 1.12 21.75
CA VAL A 165 6.75 2.02 20.75
C VAL A 165 5.81 3.02 21.42
N TYR A 166 5.61 4.19 20.80
CA TYR A 166 4.57 5.12 21.22
C TYR A 166 3.19 4.66 20.71
N ASN A 167 2.19 4.68 21.58
CA ASN A 167 0.79 4.57 21.18
C ASN A 167 0.27 5.92 20.61
N ASP A 168 -0.99 5.95 20.17
CA ASP A 168 -1.60 7.17 19.62
C ASP A 168 -1.72 8.33 20.61
N LYS A 169 -1.55 8.05 21.93
CA LYS A 169 -1.51 9.03 23.00
C LYS A 169 -0.08 9.47 23.36
N LYS A 170 0.92 9.08 22.55
CA LYS A 170 2.35 9.31 22.80
C LYS A 170 2.88 8.71 24.10
N GLN A 171 2.28 7.61 24.57
CA GLN A 171 2.75 6.87 25.73
C GLN A 171 3.56 5.65 25.27
N GLU A 172 4.60 5.31 26.00
CA GLU A 172 5.45 4.17 25.74
C GLU A 172 4.75 2.85 26.07
N ILE A 173 4.65 1.95 25.13
CA ILE A 173 4.05 0.63 25.26
C ILE A 173 4.96 -0.47 24.78
N PHE A 174 4.84 -1.66 25.35
CA PHE A 174 5.52 -2.84 24.84
C PHE A 174 4.94 -3.28 23.48
N ASN A 175 5.81 -3.54 22.50
CA ASN A 175 5.43 -4.00 21.16
C ASN A 175 5.68 -5.49 20.94
N PHE A 176 5.98 -6.27 21.98
CA PHE A 176 6.30 -7.69 21.86
C PHE A 176 5.79 -8.51 23.05
N GLY A 177 5.75 -9.84 22.84
CA GLY A 177 5.47 -10.79 23.90
C GLY A 177 4.08 -10.65 24.54
N LYS A 178 3.93 -11.20 25.74
CA LYS A 178 2.65 -11.21 26.49
C LYS A 178 2.22 -9.83 27.00
N TYR A 179 3.12 -8.86 27.02
CA TYR A 179 2.85 -7.50 27.49
C TYR A 179 2.57 -6.51 26.33
N LYS A 180 2.48 -7.00 25.10
CA LYS A 180 2.22 -6.14 23.93
C LYS A 180 0.99 -5.27 24.14
N GLY A 181 1.17 -3.95 23.96
CA GLY A 181 0.12 -2.94 24.13
C GLY A 181 -0.03 -2.39 25.56
N GLN A 182 0.66 -2.96 26.55
CA GLN A 182 0.66 -2.43 27.94
C GLN A 182 1.66 -1.28 28.07
N LEU A 183 1.38 -0.35 28.97
CA LEU A 183 2.29 0.75 29.26
C LEU A 183 3.60 0.24 29.89
N VAL A 184 4.70 0.89 29.56
CA VAL A 184 6.03 0.58 30.14
C VAL A 184 6.11 1.06 31.58
N SER A 185 5.29 2.04 31.97
CA SER A 185 5.24 2.62 33.31
C SER A 185 4.37 1.90 34.32
N ASP A 186 3.73 0.80 33.94
CA ASP A 186 2.91 -0.05 34.83
C ASP A 186 3.74 -1.28 35.34
#